data_8c5f08bb7024fcf104b1b8841cdc0091
#
_entry.id   8c5f08bb7024fcf104b1b8841cdc0091
#
_cell.length_a   1.000
_cell.length_b   1.000
_cell.length_c   1.000
_cell.angle_alpha   90.00
_cell.angle_beta   90.00
_cell.angle_gamma   90.00
#
_symmetry.space_group_name_H-M   'P 1'
#
loop_
_entity.id
_entity.type
_entity.pdbx_description
1 polymer ?
#
loop_
_entity_poly.entity_id
_entity_poly.type
_entity_poly.pdbx_seq_one_letter_code
_entity_poly.pdbx_strand_id
1 'polypeptide(L)'
;MFLTNKECPWRCLMCDLWRHTLEETVPEGAIAEQLESALTADRAEHPHRAQWLKLYNAGSFFDPQAIPVADWPELARRAQSFERLVVECHPTLIRGNRILPFQRLLGPRTRLELALGLETAHPEVLERLNKGIDREIFRRSAQWIRQHDMDLRVFVLVKPPFLNESEALEWACRSIDFAFDCGANTISLIPTRSGNGALESLAARGEFAPPRPETLESALAYGIQLGRGRVFADTWDLERLEADAARRSSLKVRLENANHEQHIQRPTKSLTVDSASG
;
A
#
# COMPACT_ATOMS: atom_id res chain seq x y z
N MET A 1 7.71 9.14 -2.70
CA MET A 1 7.45 9.68 -4.05
C MET A 1 6.94 8.59 -4.99
N PHE A 2 6.23 8.94 -6.05
CA PHE A 2 5.91 8.05 -7.17
C PHE A 2 6.89 8.31 -8.32
N LEU A 3 7.40 7.22 -8.90
CA LEU A 3 8.29 7.25 -10.04
C LEU A 3 7.47 7.15 -11.33
N THR A 4 7.80 7.95 -12.33
CA THR A 4 7.26 7.81 -13.68
C THR A 4 8.12 6.81 -14.44
N ASN A 5 7.51 5.73 -14.90
CA ASN A 5 8.14 4.61 -15.57
C ASN A 5 7.23 4.04 -16.67
N LYS A 6 7.72 3.04 -17.40
CA LYS A 6 6.92 2.30 -18.36
C LYS A 6 5.69 1.65 -17.72
N GLU A 7 4.58 1.59 -18.47
CA GLU A 7 3.33 0.92 -18.04
C GLU A 7 3.59 -0.50 -17.53
N CYS A 8 2.91 -0.83 -16.43
CA CYS A 8 2.93 -2.15 -15.84
C CYS A 8 2.33 -3.20 -16.79
N PRO A 9 2.95 -4.36 -16.99
CA PRO A 9 2.41 -5.40 -17.88
C PRO A 9 1.17 -6.11 -17.31
N TRP A 10 0.95 -6.04 -16.00
CA TRP A 10 -0.25 -6.57 -15.36
C TRP A 10 -1.37 -5.53 -15.42
N ARG A 11 -2.48 -5.90 -16.04
CA ARG A 11 -3.66 -5.02 -16.14
C ARG A 11 -4.66 -5.41 -15.06
N CYS A 12 -4.29 -5.14 -13.80
CA CYS A 12 -5.16 -5.40 -12.67
C CYS A 12 -6.43 -4.55 -12.76
N LEU A 13 -7.57 -5.19 -12.53
CA LEU A 13 -8.91 -4.58 -12.73
C LEU A 13 -9.11 -3.28 -11.95
N MET A 14 -8.54 -3.17 -10.75
CA MET A 14 -8.69 -2.01 -9.85
C MET A 14 -7.62 -0.93 -10.03
N CYS A 15 -6.58 -1.18 -10.83
CA CYS A 15 -5.44 -0.27 -10.93
C CYS A 15 -5.74 0.91 -11.85
N ASP A 16 -5.37 2.11 -11.42
CA ASP A 16 -5.44 3.36 -12.18
C ASP A 16 -4.05 3.98 -12.44
N LEU A 17 -2.99 3.42 -11.87
CA LEU A 17 -1.63 3.96 -11.94
C LEU A 17 -1.08 4.02 -13.38
N TRP A 18 -1.59 3.19 -14.28
CA TRP A 18 -1.23 3.19 -15.71
C TRP A 18 -1.48 4.54 -16.41
N ARG A 19 -2.37 5.37 -15.87
CA ARG A 19 -2.68 6.70 -16.43
C ARG A 19 -1.51 7.69 -16.37
N HIS A 20 -0.53 7.40 -15.51
CA HIS A 20 0.63 8.26 -15.26
C HIS A 20 1.93 7.56 -15.64
N THR A 21 1.87 6.64 -16.58
CA THR A 21 3.02 5.86 -17.07
C THR A 21 3.36 6.21 -18.51
N LEU A 22 4.47 5.67 -18.98
CA LEU A 22 4.97 5.82 -20.34
C LEU A 22 4.78 4.48 -21.10
N GLU A 23 4.72 4.56 -22.40
CA GLU A 23 4.64 3.37 -23.26
C GLU A 23 5.99 2.65 -23.40
N GLU A 24 7.09 3.41 -23.27
CA GLU A 24 8.44 2.92 -23.38
C GLU A 24 9.22 2.99 -22.07
N THR A 25 10.28 2.17 -21.97
CA THR A 25 11.21 2.21 -20.86
C THR A 25 11.93 3.57 -20.86
N VAL A 26 12.03 4.19 -19.69
CA VAL A 26 12.76 5.44 -19.54
C VAL A 26 14.25 5.25 -19.85
N PRO A 27 14.93 6.28 -20.36
CA PRO A 27 16.38 6.25 -20.56
C PRO A 27 17.15 5.95 -19.25
N GLU A 28 18.31 5.35 -19.37
CA GLU A 28 19.23 5.18 -18.24
C GLU A 28 19.54 6.52 -17.60
N GLY A 29 19.54 6.57 -16.26
CA GLY A 29 19.73 7.79 -15.47
C GLY A 29 18.42 8.52 -15.13
N ALA A 30 17.35 8.33 -15.90
CA ALA A 30 16.11 9.11 -15.72
C ALA A 30 15.42 8.84 -14.36
N ILE A 31 15.46 7.63 -13.84
CA ILE A 31 14.88 7.33 -12.51
C ILE A 31 15.74 7.96 -11.41
N ALA A 32 17.06 7.93 -11.56
CA ALA A 32 17.97 8.57 -10.62
C ALA A 32 17.79 10.10 -10.59
N GLU A 33 17.53 10.73 -11.74
CA GLU A 33 17.23 12.17 -11.86
C GLU A 33 15.88 12.52 -11.20
N GLN A 34 14.83 11.69 -11.38
CA GLN A 34 13.56 11.88 -10.68
C GLN A 34 13.75 11.86 -9.17
N LEU A 35 14.53 10.91 -8.66
CA LEU A 35 14.84 10.82 -7.23
C LEU A 35 15.60 12.04 -6.73
N GLU A 36 16.62 12.50 -7.46
CA GLU A 36 17.38 13.70 -7.05
C GLU A 36 16.52 14.94 -7.00
N SER A 37 15.68 15.14 -8.01
CA SER A 37 14.75 16.29 -8.08
C SER A 37 13.82 16.28 -6.87
N ALA A 38 13.25 15.11 -6.53
CA ALA A 38 12.36 14.98 -5.39
C ALA A 38 13.09 15.21 -4.05
N LEU A 39 14.29 14.66 -3.89
CA LEU A 39 15.08 14.87 -2.66
C LEU A 39 15.54 16.33 -2.50
N THR A 40 15.79 17.02 -3.60
CA THR A 40 16.16 18.44 -3.58
C THR A 40 14.97 19.29 -3.15
N ALA A 41 13.77 19.03 -3.70
CA ALA A 41 12.54 19.71 -3.31
C ALA A 41 12.20 19.45 -1.82
N ASP A 42 12.26 18.20 -1.37
CA ASP A 42 11.99 17.83 0.02
C ASP A 42 12.92 18.53 1.02
N ARG A 43 14.22 18.62 0.70
CA ARG A 43 15.20 19.35 1.55
C ARG A 43 14.90 20.85 1.65
N ALA A 44 14.33 21.43 0.60
CA ALA A 44 13.98 22.86 0.60
C ALA A 44 12.73 23.15 1.43
N GLU A 45 11.77 22.21 1.45
CA GLU A 45 10.49 22.38 2.10
C GLU A 45 10.49 21.87 3.55
N HIS A 46 11.26 20.83 3.87
CA HIS A 46 11.26 20.15 5.15
C HIS A 46 12.65 20.17 5.82
N PRO A 47 12.85 20.98 6.88
CA PRO A 47 14.13 21.09 7.57
C PRO A 47 14.51 19.81 8.34
N HIS A 48 13.54 18.96 8.68
CA HIS A 48 13.77 17.68 9.35
C HIS A 48 13.98 16.58 8.33
N ARG A 49 15.11 15.88 8.44
CA ARG A 49 15.47 14.80 7.53
C ARG A 49 14.51 13.61 7.67
N ALA A 50 13.89 13.20 6.58
CA ALA A 50 13.12 11.97 6.53
C ALA A 50 14.01 10.76 6.85
N GLN A 51 13.52 9.84 7.65
CA GLN A 51 14.22 8.60 7.99
C GLN A 51 13.96 7.50 6.96
N TRP A 52 12.82 7.54 6.28
CA TRP A 52 12.38 6.52 5.35
C TRP A 52 12.18 7.09 3.96
N LEU A 53 12.71 6.40 2.98
CA LEU A 53 12.45 6.67 1.56
C LEU A 53 11.47 5.64 1.01
N LYS A 54 10.36 6.10 0.44
CA LYS A 54 9.38 5.24 -0.25
C LYS A 54 9.39 5.57 -1.74
N LEU A 55 9.78 4.60 -2.55
CA LEU A 55 9.76 4.69 -4.01
C LEU A 55 8.65 3.78 -4.53
N TYR A 56 7.52 4.36 -4.87
CA TYR A 56 6.40 3.67 -5.48
C TYR A 56 6.40 3.92 -6.99
N ASN A 57 5.93 2.93 -7.73
CA ASN A 57 5.84 3.01 -9.18
C ASN A 57 4.69 2.14 -9.70
N ALA A 58 4.20 2.44 -10.88
CA ALA A 58 3.24 1.57 -11.55
C ALA A 58 3.94 0.26 -11.95
N GLY A 59 3.68 -0.82 -11.22
CA GLY A 59 4.25 -2.14 -11.47
C GLY A 59 5.21 -2.63 -10.42
N SER A 60 6.45 -2.91 -10.79
CA SER A 60 7.45 -3.49 -9.89
C SER A 60 8.79 -2.79 -10.04
N PHE A 61 9.39 -2.39 -8.92
CA PHE A 61 10.72 -1.79 -8.89
C PHE A 61 11.79 -2.69 -9.52
N PHE A 62 11.67 -4.00 -9.35
CA PHE A 62 12.61 -4.97 -9.90
C PHE A 62 12.24 -5.48 -11.31
N ASP A 63 11.34 -4.81 -12.00
CA ASP A 63 11.15 -4.98 -13.44
C ASP A 63 12.14 -4.07 -14.20
N PRO A 64 13.10 -4.65 -14.98
CA PRO A 64 14.06 -3.85 -15.73
C PRO A 64 13.44 -2.93 -16.79
N GLN A 65 12.21 -3.22 -17.20
CA GLN A 65 11.49 -2.35 -18.12
C GLN A 65 10.86 -1.14 -17.42
N ALA A 66 10.53 -1.28 -16.14
CA ALA A 66 10.04 -0.18 -15.33
C ALA A 66 11.20 0.66 -14.77
N ILE A 67 12.19 0.01 -14.15
CA ILE A 67 13.37 0.65 -13.54
C ILE A 67 14.62 0.05 -14.17
N PRO A 68 15.34 0.78 -15.06
CA PRO A 68 16.56 0.29 -15.69
C PRO A 68 17.59 -0.18 -14.66
N VAL A 69 18.18 -1.35 -14.90
CA VAL A 69 19.18 -1.94 -13.97
C VAL A 69 20.40 -1.02 -13.82
N ALA A 70 20.73 -0.26 -14.84
CA ALA A 70 21.83 0.72 -14.83
C ALA A 70 21.61 1.83 -13.77
N ASP A 71 20.36 2.15 -13.41
CA ASP A 71 20.04 3.16 -12.40
C ASP A 71 20.19 2.63 -10.96
N TRP A 72 20.16 1.31 -10.74
CA TRP A 72 20.17 0.73 -9.40
C TRP A 72 21.33 1.13 -8.51
N PRO A 73 22.59 1.21 -9.00
CA PRO A 73 23.71 1.65 -8.15
C PRO A 73 23.51 3.06 -7.60
N GLU A 74 23.04 3.97 -8.43
CA GLU A 74 22.81 5.37 -8.02
C GLU A 74 21.61 5.49 -7.09
N LEU A 75 20.52 4.78 -7.38
CA LEU A 75 19.36 4.72 -6.50
C LEU A 75 19.72 4.18 -5.12
N ALA A 76 20.49 3.08 -5.07
CA ALA A 76 20.96 2.51 -3.81
C ALA A 76 21.88 3.48 -3.06
N ARG A 77 22.83 4.13 -3.74
CA ARG A 77 23.72 5.13 -3.14
C ARG A 77 22.96 6.28 -2.47
N ARG A 78 21.89 6.79 -3.11
CA ARG A 78 21.04 7.84 -2.55
C ARG A 78 20.22 7.31 -1.37
N ALA A 79 19.71 6.09 -1.48
CA ALA A 79 18.94 5.44 -0.43
C ALA A 79 19.76 5.16 0.84
N GLN A 80 21.08 5.00 0.76
CA GLN A 80 21.96 4.76 1.92
C GLN A 80 21.91 5.90 2.96
N SER A 81 21.37 7.05 2.61
CA SER A 81 21.17 8.15 3.55
C SER A 81 19.92 7.99 4.44
N PHE A 82 19.12 6.96 4.20
CA PHE A 82 17.90 6.66 4.94
C PHE A 82 18.06 5.35 5.72
N GLU A 83 17.33 5.24 6.84
CA GLU A 83 17.29 4.00 7.65
C GLU A 83 16.54 2.88 6.92
N ARG A 84 15.58 3.26 6.06
CA ARG A 84 14.73 2.31 5.35
C ARG A 84 14.43 2.78 3.93
N LEU A 85 14.51 1.85 2.99
CA LEU A 85 14.00 2.01 1.64
C LEU A 85 12.80 1.07 1.44
N VAL A 86 11.66 1.63 1.06
CA VAL A 86 10.45 0.88 0.68
C VAL A 86 10.30 0.95 -0.83
N VAL A 87 10.17 -0.20 -1.48
CA VAL A 87 9.94 -0.30 -2.94
C VAL A 87 8.75 -1.21 -3.23
N GLU A 88 7.98 -0.86 -4.23
CA GLU A 88 6.82 -1.65 -4.66
C GLU A 88 7.24 -2.80 -5.57
N CYS A 89 6.70 -3.98 -5.34
CA CYS A 89 7.02 -5.18 -6.10
C CYS A 89 5.78 -5.99 -6.42
N HIS A 90 5.78 -6.60 -7.60
CA HIS A 90 4.81 -7.63 -7.92
C HIS A 90 5.28 -9.00 -7.38
N PRO A 91 4.42 -9.80 -6.72
CA PRO A 91 4.84 -11.07 -6.11
C PRO A 91 5.56 -12.03 -7.08
N THR A 92 5.14 -12.09 -8.35
CA THR A 92 5.77 -12.96 -9.35
C THR A 92 7.18 -12.53 -9.75
N LEU A 93 7.58 -11.30 -9.43
CA LEU A 93 8.93 -10.77 -9.69
C LEU A 93 9.86 -10.85 -8.48
N ILE A 94 9.45 -11.47 -7.39
CA ILE A 94 10.34 -11.76 -6.26
C ILE A 94 11.34 -12.83 -6.67
N ARG A 95 12.52 -12.36 -7.10
CA ARG A 95 13.60 -13.21 -7.63
C ARG A 95 14.94 -12.80 -7.06
N GLY A 96 15.65 -13.76 -6.48
CA GLY A 96 16.92 -13.54 -5.79
C GLY A 96 18.03 -12.95 -6.67
N ASN A 97 18.06 -13.28 -7.95
CA ASN A 97 19.07 -12.78 -8.88
C ASN A 97 18.98 -11.27 -9.17
N ARG A 98 17.90 -10.61 -8.78
CA ARG A 98 17.72 -9.16 -8.93
C ARG A 98 17.74 -8.45 -7.57
N ILE A 99 16.98 -8.95 -6.62
CA ILE A 99 16.77 -8.30 -5.32
C ILE A 99 18.03 -8.36 -4.46
N LEU A 100 18.72 -9.51 -4.39
CA LEU A 100 19.90 -9.66 -3.53
C LEU A 100 21.09 -8.78 -3.98
N PRO A 101 21.40 -8.60 -5.27
CA PRO A 101 22.40 -7.64 -5.69
C PRO A 101 22.06 -6.21 -5.27
N PHE A 102 20.81 -5.79 -5.44
CA PHE A 102 20.36 -4.46 -5.01
C PHE A 102 20.41 -4.28 -3.49
N GLN A 103 19.97 -5.28 -2.72
CA GLN A 103 20.08 -5.25 -1.26
C GLN A 103 21.54 -5.08 -0.80
N ARG A 104 22.50 -5.74 -1.47
CA ARG A 104 23.94 -5.56 -1.17
C ARG A 104 24.43 -4.15 -1.47
N LEU A 105 23.92 -3.51 -2.53
CA LEU A 105 24.25 -2.12 -2.86
C LEU A 105 23.73 -1.14 -1.79
N LEU A 106 22.61 -1.42 -1.12
CA LEU A 106 22.11 -0.58 -0.02
C LEU A 106 23.03 -0.58 1.20
N GLY A 107 23.81 -1.65 1.37
CA GLY A 107 24.69 -1.81 2.53
C GLY A 107 23.92 -2.11 3.84
N PRO A 108 24.63 -2.24 4.97
CA PRO A 108 24.05 -2.77 6.20
C PRO A 108 23.19 -1.77 6.99
N ARG A 109 23.26 -0.48 6.67
CA ARG A 109 22.56 0.58 7.42
C ARG A 109 21.15 0.87 6.93
N THR A 110 20.84 0.55 5.67
CA THR A 110 19.53 0.81 5.07
C THR A 110 18.75 -0.49 4.95
N ARG A 111 17.68 -0.60 5.68
CA ARG A 111 16.82 -1.78 5.61
C ARG A 111 15.93 -1.71 4.37
N LEU A 112 15.88 -2.79 3.61
CA LEU A 112 14.99 -2.93 2.46
C LEU A 112 13.64 -3.47 2.92
N GLU A 113 12.57 -2.78 2.55
CA GLU A 113 11.18 -3.20 2.75
C GLU A 113 10.51 -3.35 1.38
N LEU A 114 10.00 -4.55 1.08
CA LEU A 114 9.29 -4.81 -0.15
C LEU A 114 7.79 -4.67 0.08
N ALA A 115 7.14 -3.81 -0.71
CA ALA A 115 5.71 -3.59 -0.65
C ALA A 115 5.02 -4.42 -1.74
N LEU A 116 4.20 -5.38 -1.33
CA LEU A 116 3.48 -6.31 -2.20
C LEU A 116 1.97 -6.13 -2.09
N GLY A 117 1.30 -6.03 -3.23
CA GLY A 117 -0.16 -6.07 -3.27
C GLY A 117 -0.67 -7.51 -3.13
N LEU A 118 -1.29 -7.83 -1.99
CA LEU A 118 -2.15 -9.00 -1.81
C LEU A 118 -3.54 -8.73 -2.39
N GLU A 119 -4.02 -7.53 -2.20
CA GLU A 119 -5.34 -6.98 -2.48
C GLU A 119 -6.43 -7.61 -1.61
N THR A 120 -6.61 -8.92 -1.66
CA THR A 120 -7.56 -9.65 -0.82
C THR A 120 -7.13 -11.11 -0.64
N ALA A 121 -7.52 -11.71 0.49
CA ALA A 121 -7.39 -13.15 0.70
C ALA A 121 -8.59 -13.95 0.17
N HIS A 122 -9.63 -13.28 -0.39
CA HIS A 122 -10.76 -13.97 -1.00
C HIS A 122 -10.33 -14.60 -2.32
N PRO A 123 -10.36 -15.94 -2.46
CA PRO A 123 -9.75 -16.61 -3.61
C PRO A 123 -10.40 -16.23 -4.94
N GLU A 124 -11.74 -16.25 -5.02
CA GLU A 124 -12.48 -15.93 -6.25
C GLU A 124 -12.37 -14.45 -6.62
N VAL A 125 -12.39 -13.55 -5.63
CA VAL A 125 -12.21 -12.11 -5.89
C VAL A 125 -10.79 -11.84 -6.37
N LEU A 126 -9.78 -12.44 -5.73
CA LEU A 126 -8.37 -12.28 -6.11
C LEU A 126 -8.12 -12.71 -7.57
N GLU A 127 -8.71 -13.82 -8.00
CA GLU A 127 -8.67 -14.27 -9.39
C GLU A 127 -9.30 -13.25 -10.34
N ARG A 128 -10.50 -12.74 -10.01
CA ARG A 128 -11.24 -11.75 -10.82
C ARG A 128 -10.55 -10.38 -10.89
N LEU A 129 -9.66 -10.05 -9.96
CA LEU A 129 -8.86 -8.82 -10.00
C LEU A 129 -7.80 -8.82 -11.12
N ASN A 130 -7.61 -9.94 -11.82
CA ASN A 130 -6.66 -10.09 -12.92
C ASN A 130 -5.22 -9.70 -12.56
N LYS A 131 -4.83 -9.93 -11.31
CA LYS A 131 -3.46 -9.62 -10.85
C LYS A 131 -2.44 -10.69 -11.21
N GLY A 132 -2.89 -11.87 -11.63
CA GLY A 132 -2.01 -12.98 -11.99
C GLY A 132 -1.33 -13.64 -10.79
N ILE A 133 -1.91 -13.55 -9.61
CA ILE A 133 -1.46 -14.23 -8.38
C ILE A 133 -2.62 -14.94 -7.69
N ASP A 134 -2.26 -15.95 -6.92
CA ASP A 134 -3.10 -16.57 -5.91
C ASP A 134 -2.47 -16.42 -4.52
N ARG A 135 -3.15 -16.96 -3.50
CA ARG A 135 -2.65 -16.92 -2.12
C ARG A 135 -1.34 -17.70 -1.94
N GLU A 136 -1.13 -18.74 -2.73
CA GLU A 136 0.07 -19.57 -2.62
C GLU A 136 1.29 -18.89 -3.26
N ILE A 137 1.12 -18.24 -4.41
CA ILE A 137 2.15 -17.38 -5.03
C ILE A 137 2.55 -16.27 -4.06
N PHE A 138 1.56 -15.62 -3.44
CA PHE A 138 1.81 -14.57 -2.46
C PHE A 138 2.59 -15.12 -1.25
N ARG A 139 2.15 -16.24 -0.65
CA ARG A 139 2.80 -16.86 0.51
C ARG A 139 4.26 -17.21 0.23
N ARG A 140 4.55 -17.83 -0.91
CA ARG A 140 5.94 -18.18 -1.32
C ARG A 140 6.80 -16.93 -1.46
N SER A 141 6.27 -15.87 -2.06
CA SER A 141 6.98 -14.60 -2.21
C SER A 141 7.28 -13.96 -0.86
N ALA A 142 6.30 -13.91 0.03
CA ALA A 142 6.44 -13.40 1.39
C ALA A 142 7.46 -14.21 2.22
N GLN A 143 7.39 -15.53 2.13
CA GLN A 143 8.35 -16.42 2.80
C GLN A 143 9.78 -16.19 2.31
N TRP A 144 9.96 -16.03 1.00
CA TRP A 144 11.27 -15.74 0.42
C TRP A 144 11.84 -14.41 0.94
N ILE A 145 11.03 -13.35 1.03
CA ILE A 145 11.43 -12.05 1.56
C ILE A 145 11.95 -12.18 2.99
N ARG A 146 11.22 -12.89 3.85
CA ARG A 146 11.60 -13.11 5.24
C ARG A 146 12.89 -13.93 5.38
N GLN A 147 13.06 -14.97 4.56
CA GLN A 147 14.26 -15.80 4.57
C GLN A 147 15.54 -15.03 4.22
N HIS A 148 15.41 -13.87 3.55
CA HIS A 148 16.53 -13.02 3.15
C HIS A 148 16.63 -11.73 3.97
N ASP A 149 16.07 -11.72 5.19
CA ASP A 149 16.15 -10.61 6.14
C ASP A 149 15.69 -9.26 5.57
N MET A 150 14.60 -9.27 4.83
CA MET A 150 13.92 -8.06 4.35
C MET A 150 12.56 -7.91 5.05
N ASP A 151 12.09 -6.67 5.15
CA ASP A 151 10.75 -6.40 5.67
C ASP A 151 9.70 -6.51 4.57
N LEU A 152 8.50 -6.89 4.97
CA LEU A 152 7.35 -7.05 4.08
C LEU A 152 6.24 -6.07 4.46
N ARG A 153 5.89 -5.20 3.51
CA ARG A 153 4.66 -4.41 3.53
C ARG A 153 3.63 -5.07 2.62
N VAL A 154 2.38 -5.10 3.06
CA VAL A 154 1.29 -5.70 2.29
C VAL A 154 0.20 -4.67 2.04
N PHE A 155 -0.20 -4.51 0.77
CA PHE A 155 -1.37 -3.74 0.40
C PHE A 155 -2.60 -4.64 0.42
N VAL A 156 -3.64 -4.20 1.11
CA VAL A 156 -4.95 -4.87 1.23
C VAL A 156 -6.02 -3.89 0.83
N LEU A 157 -6.85 -4.25 -0.14
CA LEU A 157 -8.03 -3.49 -0.52
C LEU A 157 -9.15 -3.71 0.49
N VAL A 158 -9.70 -2.62 0.99
CA VAL A 158 -10.95 -2.65 1.74
C VAL A 158 -12.10 -2.60 0.74
N LYS A 159 -12.91 -3.66 0.73
CA LYS A 159 -14.00 -3.87 -0.21
C LYS A 159 -13.57 -3.81 -1.69
N PRO A 160 -12.76 -4.76 -2.17
CA PRO A 160 -12.52 -4.89 -3.61
C PRO A 160 -13.85 -5.10 -4.37
N PRO A 161 -13.88 -4.88 -5.70
CA PRO A 161 -15.06 -5.19 -6.49
C PRO A 161 -15.53 -6.62 -6.26
N PHE A 162 -16.81 -6.87 -6.50
CA PHE A 162 -17.50 -8.16 -6.32
C PHE A 162 -17.82 -8.54 -4.87
N LEU A 163 -17.44 -7.72 -3.89
CA LEU A 163 -17.88 -7.86 -2.50
C LEU A 163 -18.98 -6.84 -2.20
N ASN A 164 -20.01 -7.29 -1.51
CA ASN A 164 -21.00 -6.39 -0.93
C ASN A 164 -20.49 -5.82 0.41
N GLU A 165 -21.21 -4.84 0.96
CA GLU A 165 -20.76 -4.15 2.18
C GLU A 165 -20.79 -5.06 3.42
N SER A 166 -21.69 -6.07 3.47
CA SER A 166 -21.76 -7.00 4.60
C SER A 166 -20.57 -7.96 4.66
N GLU A 167 -19.91 -8.22 3.53
CA GLU A 167 -18.73 -9.09 3.42
C GLU A 167 -17.42 -8.30 3.54
N ALA A 168 -17.46 -6.98 3.28
CA ALA A 168 -16.28 -6.15 3.15
C ALA A 168 -15.39 -6.18 4.39
N LEU A 169 -15.96 -6.01 5.58
CA LEU A 169 -15.20 -6.02 6.84
C LEU A 169 -14.60 -7.40 7.11
N GLU A 170 -15.40 -8.45 6.94
CA GLU A 170 -14.93 -9.82 7.19
C GLU A 170 -13.73 -10.15 6.32
N TRP A 171 -13.80 -9.87 5.00
CA TRP A 171 -12.70 -10.16 4.10
C TRP A 171 -11.50 -9.21 4.26
N ALA A 172 -11.71 -7.98 4.70
CA ALA A 172 -10.61 -7.12 5.11
C ALA A 172 -9.86 -7.72 6.32
N CYS A 173 -10.57 -8.14 7.38
CA CYS A 173 -9.98 -8.80 8.54
C CYS A 173 -9.26 -10.10 8.17
N ARG A 174 -9.88 -10.98 7.39
CA ARG A 174 -9.23 -12.21 6.90
C ARG A 174 -7.98 -11.94 6.05
N SER A 175 -7.98 -10.85 5.29
CA SER A 175 -6.81 -10.45 4.50
C SER A 175 -5.68 -9.91 5.36
N ILE A 176 -6.01 -9.18 6.43
CA ILE A 176 -5.07 -8.74 7.46
C ILE A 176 -4.43 -9.94 8.16
N ASP A 177 -5.25 -10.89 8.61
CA ASP A 177 -4.76 -12.12 9.26
C ASP A 177 -3.82 -12.89 8.33
N PHE A 178 -4.24 -13.13 7.09
CA PHE A 178 -3.45 -13.83 6.10
C PHE A 178 -2.11 -13.12 5.81
N ALA A 179 -2.12 -11.79 5.71
CA ALA A 179 -0.90 -11.01 5.50
C ALA A 179 0.07 -11.17 6.68
N PHE A 180 -0.42 -11.10 7.92
CA PHE A 180 0.40 -11.33 9.12
C PHE A 180 0.88 -12.78 9.23
N ASP A 181 0.07 -13.77 8.85
CA ASP A 181 0.47 -15.18 8.82
C ASP A 181 1.58 -15.43 7.78
N CYS A 182 1.59 -14.67 6.69
CA CYS A 182 2.68 -14.63 5.74
C CYS A 182 3.91 -13.85 6.24
N GLY A 183 3.80 -13.15 7.38
CA GLY A 183 4.90 -12.45 8.06
C GLY A 183 5.07 -11.00 7.66
N ALA A 184 3.99 -10.32 7.31
CA ALA A 184 4.00 -8.88 7.12
C ALA A 184 4.48 -8.15 8.38
N ASN A 185 5.35 -7.14 8.19
CA ASN A 185 5.72 -6.19 9.23
C ASN A 185 4.78 -5.00 9.25
N THR A 186 4.25 -4.69 8.07
CA THR A 186 3.35 -3.54 7.85
C THR A 186 2.22 -3.92 6.91
N ILE A 187 1.01 -3.48 7.20
CA ILE A 187 -0.15 -3.59 6.29
C ILE A 187 -0.64 -2.17 5.98
N SER A 188 -0.95 -1.91 4.72
CA SER A 188 -1.61 -0.68 4.27
C SER A 188 -2.98 -1.02 3.71
N LEU A 189 -4.02 -0.55 4.38
CA LEU A 189 -5.40 -0.72 3.97
C LEU A 189 -5.76 0.38 2.97
N ILE A 190 -6.15 -0.02 1.78
CA ILE A 190 -6.50 0.89 0.69
C ILE A 190 -8.00 0.77 0.42
N PRO A 191 -8.79 1.79 0.73
CA PRO A 191 -10.20 1.78 0.35
C PRO A 191 -10.31 1.74 -1.17
N THR A 192 -11.05 0.76 -1.70
CA THR A 192 -11.18 0.61 -3.15
C THR A 192 -11.97 1.77 -3.73
N ARG A 193 -11.39 2.44 -4.72
CA ARG A 193 -11.93 3.67 -5.33
C ARG A 193 -12.12 3.49 -6.83
N SER A 194 -13.18 4.07 -7.37
CA SER A 194 -13.35 4.25 -8.82
C SER A 194 -12.29 5.20 -9.38
N GLY A 195 -12.19 5.33 -10.68
CA GLY A 195 -11.29 6.28 -11.33
C GLY A 195 -10.53 5.70 -12.51
N ASN A 196 -10.70 4.41 -12.84
CA ASN A 196 -9.98 3.75 -13.91
C ASN A 196 -10.85 3.37 -15.13
N GLY A 197 -12.17 3.68 -15.10
CA GLY A 197 -13.14 3.32 -16.14
C GLY A 197 -13.71 1.92 -15.96
N ALA A 198 -12.91 0.94 -15.52
CA ALA A 198 -13.37 -0.43 -15.31
C ALA A 198 -14.27 -0.53 -14.06
N LEU A 199 -13.90 0.13 -12.96
CA LEU A 199 -14.69 0.12 -11.74
C LEU A 199 -16.00 0.90 -11.90
N GLU A 200 -16.04 1.97 -12.71
CA GLU A 200 -17.27 2.65 -13.09
C GLU A 200 -18.21 1.73 -13.87
N SER A 201 -17.66 0.95 -14.78
CA SER A 201 -18.44 -0.04 -15.55
C SER A 201 -19.00 -1.14 -14.65
N LEU A 202 -18.24 -1.58 -13.64
CA LEU A 202 -18.73 -2.53 -12.63
C LEU A 202 -19.79 -1.88 -11.72
N ALA A 203 -19.62 -0.63 -11.33
CA ALA A 203 -20.60 0.11 -10.55
C ALA A 203 -21.95 0.24 -11.28
N ALA A 204 -21.93 0.52 -12.57
CA ALA A 204 -23.13 0.57 -13.39
C ALA A 204 -23.89 -0.76 -13.46
N ARG A 205 -23.21 -1.90 -13.21
CA ARG A 205 -23.82 -3.23 -13.13
C ARG A 205 -24.13 -3.69 -11.70
N GLY A 206 -23.88 -2.85 -10.70
CA GLY A 206 -24.06 -3.20 -9.29
C GLY A 206 -22.99 -4.15 -8.72
N GLU A 207 -21.88 -4.35 -9.43
CA GLU A 207 -20.79 -5.25 -9.03
C GLU A 207 -19.67 -4.52 -8.26
N PHE A 208 -19.78 -3.20 -8.11
CA PHE A 208 -18.85 -2.38 -7.33
C PHE A 208 -19.56 -1.18 -6.70
N ALA A 209 -19.16 -0.87 -5.48
CA ALA A 209 -19.36 0.42 -4.81
C ALA A 209 -18.18 0.61 -3.84
N PRO A 210 -17.70 1.85 -3.60
CA PRO A 210 -16.68 2.11 -2.59
C PRO A 210 -17.07 1.56 -1.21
N PRO A 211 -16.12 1.23 -0.32
CA PRO A 211 -16.45 0.88 1.06
C PRO A 211 -17.05 2.07 1.81
N ARG A 212 -17.81 1.79 2.84
CA ARG A 212 -18.22 2.84 3.79
C ARG A 212 -17.02 3.28 4.63
N PRO A 213 -16.96 4.56 5.07
CA PRO A 213 -15.92 5.04 5.98
C PRO A 213 -15.77 4.17 7.23
N GLU A 214 -16.89 3.73 7.83
CA GLU A 214 -16.91 2.91 9.03
C GLU A 214 -16.28 1.53 8.80
N THR A 215 -16.37 0.98 7.60
CA THR A 215 -15.74 -0.30 7.24
C THR A 215 -14.23 -0.16 7.21
N LEU A 216 -13.70 0.95 6.67
CA LEU A 216 -12.27 1.25 6.68
C LEU A 216 -11.75 1.45 8.11
N GLU A 217 -12.46 2.24 8.94
CA GLU A 217 -12.11 2.48 10.34
C GLU A 217 -12.12 1.19 11.16
N SER A 218 -13.15 0.34 10.95
CA SER A 218 -13.27 -0.94 11.65
C SER A 218 -12.16 -1.93 11.26
N ALA A 219 -11.80 -1.99 9.97
CA ALA A 219 -10.68 -2.82 9.50
C ALA A 219 -9.33 -2.33 10.06
N LEU A 220 -9.11 -0.99 10.11
CA LEU A 220 -7.93 -0.40 10.72
C LEU A 220 -7.85 -0.73 12.21
N ALA A 221 -8.97 -0.54 12.94
CA ALA A 221 -9.06 -0.85 14.36
C ALA A 221 -8.75 -2.32 14.64
N TYR A 222 -9.33 -3.23 13.86
CA TYR A 222 -9.05 -4.66 13.96
C TYR A 222 -7.57 -4.95 13.81
N GLY A 223 -6.97 -4.47 12.72
CA GLY A 223 -5.56 -4.73 12.43
C GLY A 223 -4.60 -4.18 13.50
N ILE A 224 -4.85 -2.98 14.03
CA ILE A 224 -4.06 -2.39 15.13
C ILE A 224 -4.21 -3.21 16.41
N GLN A 225 -5.43 -3.64 16.76
CA GLN A 225 -5.70 -4.42 17.98
C GLN A 225 -5.03 -5.78 18.00
N LEU A 226 -4.73 -6.38 16.84
CA LEU A 226 -3.97 -7.63 16.77
C LEU A 226 -2.56 -7.51 17.35
N GLY A 227 -1.94 -6.32 17.31
CA GLY A 227 -0.59 -6.09 17.84
C GLY A 227 0.51 -6.90 17.16
N ARG A 228 0.28 -7.41 15.94
CA ARG A 228 1.21 -8.28 15.19
C ARG A 228 2.20 -7.52 14.32
N GLY A 229 1.96 -6.25 14.08
CA GLY A 229 2.73 -5.34 13.24
C GLY A 229 2.00 -4.01 13.09
N ARG A 230 2.48 -3.15 12.21
CA ARG A 230 1.86 -1.85 11.96
C ARG A 230 0.77 -1.95 10.91
N VAL A 231 -0.36 -1.31 11.14
CA VAL A 231 -1.47 -1.23 10.17
C VAL A 231 -1.82 0.22 9.92
N PHE A 232 -1.90 0.60 8.66
CA PHE A 232 -2.22 1.96 8.22
C PHE A 232 -3.44 1.95 7.31
N ALA A 233 -4.28 2.96 7.42
CA ALA A 233 -5.27 3.27 6.39
C ALA A 233 -4.73 4.34 5.44
N ASP A 234 -4.95 4.14 4.14
CA ASP A 234 -4.69 5.17 3.14
C ASP A 234 -5.73 6.29 3.27
N THR A 235 -5.22 7.53 3.36
CA THR A 235 -6.05 8.74 3.52
C THR A 235 -6.14 9.58 2.26
N TRP A 236 -5.69 9.06 1.12
CA TRP A 236 -5.78 9.75 -0.18
C TRP A 236 -7.19 9.65 -0.76
N ASP A 237 -7.62 10.66 -1.50
CA ASP A 237 -8.90 10.72 -2.22
C ASP A 237 -10.11 10.32 -1.35
N LEU A 238 -10.12 10.72 -0.08
CA LEU A 238 -11.23 10.41 0.84
C LEU A 238 -12.57 11.02 0.40
N GLU A 239 -12.57 12.02 -0.50
CA GLU A 239 -13.78 12.57 -1.12
C GLU A 239 -14.56 11.53 -1.94
N ARG A 240 -13.91 10.46 -2.37
CA ARG A 240 -14.56 9.33 -3.06
C ARG A 240 -15.26 8.37 -2.09
N LEU A 241 -14.95 8.45 -0.79
CA LEU A 241 -15.61 7.69 0.27
C LEU A 241 -16.66 8.52 1.00
N GLU A 242 -16.35 9.79 1.27
CA GLU A 242 -17.20 10.70 2.03
C GLU A 242 -17.31 12.04 1.30
N ALA A 243 -18.49 12.29 0.75
CA ALA A 243 -18.75 13.50 -0.03
C ALA A 243 -18.88 14.75 0.84
N ASP A 244 -19.42 14.61 2.06
CA ASP A 244 -19.55 15.73 3.00
C ASP A 244 -18.19 16.17 3.52
N ALA A 245 -17.86 17.44 3.32
CA ALA A 245 -16.55 18.00 3.65
C ALA A 245 -16.22 17.96 5.15
N ALA A 246 -17.21 18.18 6.02
CA ALA A 246 -16.99 18.18 7.47
C ALA A 246 -16.77 16.75 7.99
N ARG A 247 -17.57 15.80 7.53
CA ARG A 247 -17.41 14.37 7.86
C ARG A 247 -16.09 13.85 7.32
N ARG A 248 -15.71 14.19 6.09
CA ARG A 248 -14.43 13.81 5.49
C ARG A 248 -13.25 14.35 6.27
N SER A 249 -13.27 15.62 6.69
CA SER A 249 -12.22 16.20 7.52
C SER A 249 -12.09 15.46 8.87
N SER A 250 -13.22 15.18 9.51
CA SER A 250 -13.24 14.41 10.76
C SER A 250 -12.74 12.98 10.57
N LEU A 251 -13.13 12.30 9.50
CA LEU A 251 -12.63 10.97 9.13
C LEU A 251 -11.11 10.98 8.95
N LYS A 252 -10.60 11.95 8.17
CA LYS A 252 -9.17 12.11 7.92
C LYS A 252 -8.38 12.22 9.21
N VAL A 253 -8.80 13.10 10.12
CA VAL A 253 -8.13 13.29 11.42
C VAL A 253 -8.11 11.99 12.23
N ARG A 254 -9.22 11.25 12.30
CA ARG A 254 -9.27 9.97 13.04
C ARG A 254 -8.34 8.93 12.43
N LEU A 255 -8.33 8.78 11.10
CA LEU A 255 -7.44 7.85 10.42
C LEU A 255 -5.97 8.22 10.58
N GLU A 256 -5.62 9.51 10.46
CA GLU A 256 -4.25 10.00 10.63
C GLU A 256 -3.76 9.80 12.07
N ASN A 257 -4.60 10.08 13.08
CA ASN A 257 -4.27 9.81 14.47
C ASN A 257 -4.03 8.31 14.72
N ALA A 258 -4.94 7.43 14.24
CA ALA A 258 -4.77 5.99 14.37
C ALA A 258 -3.51 5.49 13.63
N ASN A 259 -3.22 6.02 12.44
CA ASN A 259 -2.01 5.74 11.69
C ASN A 259 -0.73 6.13 12.45
N HIS A 260 -0.76 7.28 13.13
CA HIS A 260 0.38 7.78 13.88
C HIS A 260 0.59 7.02 15.21
N GLU A 261 -0.47 6.92 15.99
CA GLU A 261 -0.41 6.38 17.35
C GLU A 261 -0.32 4.84 17.35
N GLN A 262 -0.81 4.17 16.29
CA GLN A 262 -0.97 2.70 16.23
C GLN A 262 -1.73 2.18 17.47
N HIS A 263 -2.66 2.99 17.95
CA HIS A 263 -3.51 2.74 19.09
C HIS A 263 -4.92 3.26 18.78
N ILE A 264 -5.95 2.51 19.16
CA ILE A 264 -7.34 2.91 19.00
C ILE A 264 -7.84 3.47 20.32
N GLN A 265 -8.12 4.76 20.37
CA GLN A 265 -8.82 5.36 21.48
C GLN A 265 -10.26 4.83 21.50
N ARG A 266 -10.65 4.12 22.55
CA ARG A 266 -12.06 3.73 22.74
C ARG A 266 -12.87 5.02 22.88
N PRO A 267 -14.02 5.16 22.17
CA PRO A 267 -14.90 6.28 22.42
C PRO A 267 -15.25 6.30 23.90
N THR A 268 -14.93 7.37 24.58
CA THR A 268 -15.37 7.62 25.96
C THR A 268 -16.89 7.64 25.91
N LYS A 269 -17.55 6.59 26.44
CA LYS A 269 -18.97 6.65 26.75
C LYS A 269 -19.15 7.81 27.72
N SER A 270 -19.75 8.91 27.26
CA SER A 270 -20.25 9.92 28.18
C SER A 270 -21.26 9.24 29.07
N LEU A 271 -20.89 8.98 30.31
CA LEU A 271 -21.82 8.66 31.36
C LEU A 271 -22.67 9.93 31.59
N THR A 272 -23.78 10.03 30.91
CA THR A 272 -24.85 10.89 31.37
C THR A 272 -25.37 10.25 32.65
N VAL A 273 -24.92 10.79 33.78
CA VAL A 273 -25.54 10.53 35.07
C VAL A 273 -26.84 11.31 35.05
N ASP A 274 -27.95 10.61 34.77
CA ASP A 274 -29.27 11.10 35.08
C ASP A 274 -29.38 11.15 36.60
N SER A 275 -29.15 12.34 37.15
CA SER A 275 -29.55 12.69 38.51
C SER A 275 -31.07 12.91 38.49
N ALA A 276 -31.85 11.83 38.60
CA ALA A 276 -33.24 11.91 38.98
C ALA A 276 -33.30 12.19 40.49
N SER A 277 -33.53 13.45 40.81
CA SER A 277 -34.04 13.86 42.12
C SER A 277 -35.51 13.57 42.19
N GLY A 278 -35.93 12.90 43.22
CA GLY A 278 -37.31 12.67 43.59
C GLY A 278 -37.37 12.12 44.99
#